data_8f5ae5fee098ec94c12b1d8bea8114f6
#
_entry.id   8f5ae5fee098ec94c12b1d8bea8114f6
#
_cell.length_a   1.000
_cell.length_b   1.000
_cell.length_c   1.000
_cell.angle_alpha   90.00
_cell.angle_beta   90.00
_cell.angle_gamma   90.00
#
_symmetry.space_group_name_H-M   'P 1'
#
loop_
_entity.id
_entity.type
_entity.pdbx_description
1 polymer ?
#
loop_
_entity_poly.entity_id
_entity_poly.type
_entity_poly.pdbx_seq_one_letter_code
_entity_poly.pdbx_strand_id
1 'polypeptide(L)'
;MTANTLRTFFLLAGMTALFMGIGYMLGGPAGAAIALVVAAGMNLFAWWNSADMVLRMHGAQEIRPGDSNAHFRQYAEDVQRLAQKANLPAPRVYVINEDQPNAFATGRDPSHAAVAATTGLLARLNREEVQGVMAHELAHVKNRDTLTMTVTATLAGAISMLANFALFFGGNNRAGLLGSLALMIFAPMAAMLVQSAISRAREYEADRVGAEIHGNPMALASALEKIERSARRTINPAAERNPATAHMFIINPLNGQRMDNLFSTHPDTANRIHKLRQMSGAAAPTASGPWGQRGPWG
;
A
#
# COMPACT_ATOMS: atom_id res chain seq x y z
N MET A 1 6.05 22.74 -0.58
CA MET A 1 6.03 21.33 -0.11
C MET A 1 4.62 20.80 -0.30
N THR A 2 4.45 19.58 -0.83
CA THR A 2 3.13 18.96 -0.90
C THR A 2 2.68 18.50 0.50
N ALA A 3 1.37 18.38 0.74
CA ALA A 3 0.84 17.88 2.02
C ALA A 3 1.43 16.50 2.39
N ASN A 4 1.71 15.66 1.41
CA ASN A 4 2.32 14.35 1.61
C ASN A 4 3.80 14.43 2.03
N THR A 5 4.56 15.36 1.49
CA THR A 5 5.95 15.61 1.93
C THR A 5 5.99 16.04 3.40
N LEU A 6 5.05 16.91 3.80
CA LEU A 6 4.94 17.35 5.19
C LEU A 6 4.58 16.22 6.15
N ARG A 7 3.64 15.34 5.76
CA ARG A 7 3.27 14.14 6.54
C ARG A 7 4.46 13.19 6.72
N THR A 8 5.18 12.90 5.64
CA THR A 8 6.38 12.05 5.70
C THR A 8 7.41 12.65 6.64
N PHE A 9 7.63 13.97 6.58
CA PHE A 9 8.53 14.68 7.50
C PHE A 9 8.10 14.50 8.96
N PHE A 10 6.83 14.70 9.29
CA PHE A 10 6.34 14.52 10.67
C PHE A 10 6.45 13.07 11.15
N LEU A 11 6.23 12.08 10.26
CA LEU A 11 6.43 10.68 10.60
C LEU A 11 7.89 10.39 10.97
N LEU A 12 8.83 10.82 10.13
CA LEU A 12 10.26 10.62 10.38
C LEU A 12 10.73 11.37 11.64
N ALA A 13 10.25 12.60 11.85
CA ALA A 13 10.56 13.39 13.04
C ALA A 13 10.00 12.75 14.32
N GLY A 14 8.76 12.26 14.30
CA GLY A 14 8.14 11.55 15.42
C GLY A 14 8.89 10.27 15.78
N MET A 15 9.29 9.49 14.79
CA MET A 15 10.13 8.30 15.00
C MET A 15 11.49 8.66 15.60
N THR A 16 12.14 9.70 15.08
CA THR A 16 13.42 10.18 15.64
C THR A 16 13.28 10.59 17.11
N ALA A 17 12.23 11.37 17.43
CA ALA A 17 11.97 11.79 18.80
C ALA A 17 11.72 10.59 19.74
N LEU A 18 11.01 9.57 19.27
CA LEU A 18 10.79 8.35 20.02
C LEU A 18 12.10 7.62 20.31
N PHE A 19 12.95 7.39 19.29
CA PHE A 19 14.25 6.75 19.47
C PHE A 19 15.14 7.53 20.44
N MET A 20 15.14 8.86 20.33
CA MET A 20 15.87 9.73 21.27
C MET A 20 15.33 9.61 22.70
N GLY A 21 14.01 9.56 22.90
CA GLY A 21 13.40 9.37 24.21
C GLY A 21 13.82 8.04 24.84
N ILE A 22 13.77 6.95 24.09
CA ILE A 22 14.24 5.64 24.55
C ILE A 22 15.74 5.67 24.86
N GLY A 23 16.55 6.25 23.98
CA GLY A 23 17.99 6.39 24.17
C GLY A 23 18.33 7.20 25.44
N TYR A 24 17.58 8.28 25.71
CA TYR A 24 17.72 9.06 26.93
C TYR A 24 17.40 8.25 28.20
N MET A 25 16.32 7.45 28.14
CA MET A 25 15.94 6.59 29.27
C MET A 25 17.00 5.53 29.58
N LEU A 26 17.70 5.03 28.55
CA LEU A 26 18.72 3.96 28.69
C LEU A 26 20.11 4.49 29.06
N GLY A 27 20.50 5.69 28.58
CA GLY A 27 21.86 6.19 28.71
C GLY A 27 21.97 7.71 28.87
N GLY A 28 20.90 8.38 29.32
CA GLY A 28 20.89 9.84 29.53
C GLY A 28 21.17 10.62 28.24
N PRO A 29 21.82 11.80 28.34
CA PRO A 29 22.11 12.64 27.16
C PRO A 29 22.98 11.93 26.11
N ALA A 30 23.93 11.10 26.51
CA ALA A 30 24.76 10.34 25.59
C ALA A 30 23.96 9.28 24.83
N GLY A 31 23.06 8.57 25.52
CA GLY A 31 22.13 7.62 24.91
C GLY A 31 21.19 8.30 23.90
N ALA A 32 20.69 9.49 24.20
CA ALA A 32 19.87 10.27 23.26
C ALA A 32 20.66 10.69 22.01
N ALA A 33 21.91 11.10 22.15
CA ALA A 33 22.77 11.46 21.02
C ALA A 33 23.08 10.27 20.11
N ILE A 34 23.39 9.09 20.67
CA ILE A 34 23.57 7.87 19.92
C ILE A 34 22.29 7.49 19.19
N ALA A 35 21.14 7.53 19.87
CA ALA A 35 19.83 7.22 19.30
C ALA A 35 19.48 8.17 18.15
N LEU A 36 19.81 9.45 18.24
CA LEU A 36 19.63 10.41 17.15
C LEU A 36 20.42 10.01 15.90
N VAL A 37 21.72 9.67 16.07
CA VAL A 37 22.57 9.25 14.94
C VAL A 37 22.02 7.98 14.28
N VAL A 38 21.62 7.00 15.09
CA VAL A 38 21.03 5.75 14.61
C VAL A 38 19.71 6.03 13.88
N ALA A 39 18.82 6.82 14.46
CA ALA A 39 17.54 7.18 13.85
C ALA A 39 17.73 7.94 12.53
N ALA A 40 18.65 8.89 12.47
CA ALA A 40 18.98 9.62 11.25
C ALA A 40 19.49 8.66 10.15
N GLY A 41 20.37 7.75 10.49
CA GLY A 41 20.88 6.72 9.56
C GLY A 41 19.77 5.80 9.06
N MET A 42 18.90 5.33 9.95
CA MET A 42 17.73 4.51 9.60
C MET A 42 16.73 5.25 8.72
N ASN A 43 16.43 6.50 9.01
CA ASN A 43 15.55 7.33 8.22
C ASN A 43 16.10 7.56 6.81
N LEU A 44 17.41 7.86 6.69
CA LEU A 44 18.07 8.03 5.40
C LEU A 44 18.07 6.72 4.59
N PHE A 45 18.38 5.61 5.25
CA PHE A 45 18.33 4.28 4.64
C PHE A 45 16.91 3.93 4.17
N ALA A 46 15.90 4.16 5.01
CA ALA A 46 14.50 3.93 4.66
C ALA A 46 14.07 4.80 3.49
N TRP A 47 14.44 6.08 3.47
CA TRP A 47 14.17 6.95 2.34
C TRP A 47 14.74 6.40 1.02
N TRP A 48 16.00 5.94 1.05
CA TRP A 48 16.72 5.54 -0.17
C TRP A 48 16.32 4.15 -0.67
N ASN A 49 16.10 3.22 0.24
CA ASN A 49 15.97 1.79 -0.08
C ASN A 49 14.55 1.23 0.13
N SER A 50 13.59 2.04 0.60
CA SER A 50 12.26 1.55 0.98
C SER A 50 11.53 0.83 -0.16
N ALA A 51 11.64 1.32 -1.40
CA ALA A 51 11.01 0.69 -2.56
C ALA A 51 11.57 -0.72 -2.81
N ASP A 52 12.88 -0.85 -2.87
CA ASP A 52 13.53 -2.14 -3.12
C ASP A 52 13.30 -3.11 -1.95
N MET A 53 13.23 -2.60 -0.72
CA MET A 53 12.90 -3.41 0.45
C MET A 53 11.48 -4.00 0.35
N VAL A 54 10.47 -3.19 0.04
CA VAL A 54 9.08 -3.65 -0.11
C VAL A 54 8.99 -4.66 -1.27
N LEU A 55 9.60 -4.38 -2.41
CA LEU A 55 9.61 -5.30 -3.55
C LEU A 55 10.23 -6.66 -3.19
N ARG A 56 11.35 -6.66 -2.46
CA ARG A 56 11.99 -7.90 -1.97
C ARG A 56 11.14 -8.65 -0.96
N MET A 57 10.45 -7.95 -0.04
CA MET A 57 9.56 -8.58 0.96
C MET A 57 8.44 -9.38 0.30
N HIS A 58 8.00 -8.95 -0.89
CA HIS A 58 6.97 -9.63 -1.68
C HIS A 58 7.53 -10.53 -2.79
N GLY A 59 8.84 -10.71 -2.89
CA GLY A 59 9.47 -11.54 -3.91
C GLY A 59 9.24 -11.05 -5.34
N ALA A 60 9.12 -9.72 -5.51
CA ALA A 60 8.85 -9.11 -6.81
C ALA A 60 10.03 -9.31 -7.77
N GLN A 61 9.73 -9.70 -9.00
CA GLN A 61 10.68 -9.90 -10.09
C GLN A 61 10.52 -8.81 -11.13
N GLU A 62 11.62 -8.14 -11.48
CA GLU A 62 11.60 -7.08 -12.47
C GLU A 62 11.43 -7.64 -13.88
N ILE A 63 10.48 -7.09 -14.63
CA ILE A 63 10.29 -7.41 -16.05
C ILE A 63 11.28 -6.56 -16.84
N ARG A 64 12.21 -7.24 -17.52
CA ARG A 64 13.25 -6.59 -18.32
C ARG A 64 12.86 -6.52 -19.80
N PRO A 65 13.39 -5.57 -20.57
CA PRO A 65 13.30 -5.62 -22.01
C PRO A 65 13.85 -6.96 -22.55
N GLY A 66 13.05 -7.68 -23.35
CA GLY A 66 13.42 -9.01 -23.84
C GLY A 66 13.01 -10.20 -22.98
N ASP A 67 12.22 -9.99 -21.93
CA ASP A 67 11.61 -11.09 -21.18
C ASP A 67 10.94 -12.07 -22.13
N SER A 68 11.10 -13.38 -21.91
CA SER A 68 10.55 -14.43 -22.77
C SER A 68 9.01 -14.50 -22.73
N ASN A 69 8.40 -14.07 -21.60
CA ASN A 69 6.96 -14.10 -21.42
C ASN A 69 6.26 -12.93 -22.12
N ALA A 70 5.54 -13.22 -23.21
CA ALA A 70 4.83 -12.21 -23.99
C ALA A 70 3.76 -11.45 -23.17
N HIS A 71 3.09 -12.10 -22.21
CA HIS A 71 2.13 -11.45 -21.31
C HIS A 71 2.79 -10.41 -20.42
N PHE A 72 3.97 -10.71 -19.86
CA PHE A 72 4.70 -9.80 -19.01
C PHE A 72 5.24 -8.60 -19.81
N ARG A 73 5.75 -8.86 -21.04
CA ARG A 73 6.16 -7.76 -21.93
C ARG A 73 5.00 -6.82 -22.24
N GLN A 74 3.83 -7.39 -22.61
CA GLN A 74 2.65 -6.59 -22.92
C GLN A 74 2.19 -5.75 -21.70
N TYR A 75 2.19 -6.34 -20.51
CA TYR A 75 1.89 -5.64 -19.28
C TYR A 75 2.87 -4.47 -19.05
N ALA A 76 4.17 -4.68 -19.20
CA ALA A 76 5.17 -3.64 -19.04
C ALA A 76 5.02 -2.51 -20.09
N GLU A 77 4.75 -2.83 -21.34
CA GLU A 77 4.47 -1.85 -22.40
C GLU A 77 3.20 -1.03 -22.11
N ASP A 78 2.16 -1.67 -21.59
CA ASP A 78 0.92 -0.98 -21.21
C ASP A 78 1.17 0.01 -20.08
N VAL A 79 1.93 -0.37 -19.05
CA VAL A 79 2.34 0.52 -17.95
C VAL A 79 3.14 1.72 -18.48
N GLN A 80 4.10 1.49 -19.38
CA GLN A 80 4.91 2.59 -19.96
C GLN A 80 4.04 3.57 -20.75
N ARG A 81 3.08 3.07 -21.54
CA ARG A 81 2.13 3.94 -22.26
C ARG A 81 1.25 4.76 -21.35
N LEU A 82 0.75 4.15 -20.25
CA LEU A 82 -0.03 4.86 -19.25
C LEU A 82 0.80 5.92 -18.52
N ALA A 83 2.06 5.63 -18.20
CA ALA A 83 2.98 6.59 -17.60
C ALA A 83 3.21 7.80 -18.53
N GLN A 84 3.41 7.57 -19.84
CA GLN A 84 3.50 8.64 -20.83
C GLN A 84 2.24 9.51 -20.88
N LYS A 85 1.04 8.90 -20.90
CA LYS A 85 -0.23 9.63 -20.82
C LYS A 85 -0.37 10.46 -19.55
N ALA A 86 0.18 9.98 -18.45
CA ALA A 86 0.18 10.66 -17.17
C ALA A 86 1.23 11.77 -17.05
N ASN A 87 2.12 11.94 -18.06
CA ASN A 87 3.32 12.77 -18.02
C ASN A 87 4.27 12.39 -16.89
N LEU A 88 4.47 11.09 -16.69
CA LEU A 88 5.38 10.51 -15.71
C LEU A 88 6.58 9.86 -16.40
N PRO A 89 7.76 9.86 -15.75
CA PRO A 89 8.86 8.99 -16.15
C PRO A 89 8.40 7.52 -16.15
N ALA A 90 8.96 6.70 -17.03
CA ALA A 90 8.64 5.27 -17.07
C ALA A 90 9.04 4.58 -15.76
N PRO A 91 8.11 4.00 -15.00
CA PRO A 91 8.43 3.29 -13.76
C PRO A 91 9.09 1.95 -14.07
N ARG A 92 9.80 1.38 -13.09
CA ARG A 92 10.20 -0.02 -13.13
C ARG A 92 8.95 -0.90 -12.95
N VAL A 93 8.87 -1.99 -13.72
CA VAL A 93 7.69 -2.85 -13.73
C VAL A 93 8.06 -4.22 -13.17
N TYR A 94 7.24 -4.70 -12.24
CA TYR A 94 7.49 -5.95 -11.52
C TYR A 94 6.28 -6.88 -11.59
N VAL A 95 6.57 -8.18 -11.49
CA VAL A 95 5.58 -9.23 -11.26
C VAL A 95 5.87 -9.94 -9.95
N ILE A 96 4.82 -10.29 -9.22
CA ILE A 96 4.90 -11.05 -7.97
C ILE A 96 4.21 -12.39 -8.21
N ASN A 97 4.91 -13.48 -7.94
CA ASN A 97 4.34 -14.82 -8.05
C ASN A 97 3.42 -15.09 -6.86
N GLU A 98 2.19 -14.61 -6.95
CA GLU A 98 1.17 -14.69 -5.91
C GLU A 98 -0.21 -14.86 -6.54
N ASP A 99 -1.00 -15.80 -6.01
CA ASP A 99 -2.29 -16.19 -6.57
C ASP A 99 -3.42 -15.20 -6.23
N GLN A 100 -3.29 -14.50 -5.10
CA GLN A 100 -4.24 -13.46 -4.74
C GLN A 100 -4.10 -12.26 -5.71
N PRO A 101 -5.17 -11.86 -6.42
CA PRO A 101 -5.09 -10.74 -7.36
C PRO A 101 -4.90 -9.43 -6.60
N ASN A 102 -3.77 -8.80 -6.83
CA ASN A 102 -3.45 -7.51 -6.22
C ASN A 102 -2.36 -6.75 -7.00
N ALA A 103 -2.20 -5.46 -6.68
CA ALA A 103 -1.17 -4.61 -7.24
C ALA A 103 -0.80 -3.50 -6.26
N PHE A 104 0.36 -2.90 -6.43
CA PHE A 104 0.76 -1.69 -5.72
C PHE A 104 1.83 -0.89 -6.47
N ALA A 105 1.90 0.40 -6.15
CA ALA A 105 3.01 1.28 -6.52
C ALA A 105 3.88 1.60 -5.31
N THR A 106 5.18 1.77 -5.54
CA THR A 106 6.18 2.14 -4.53
C THR A 106 7.20 3.09 -5.14
N GLY A 107 7.97 3.78 -4.31
CA GLY A 107 9.04 4.67 -4.76
C GLY A 107 9.11 5.95 -3.96
N ARG A 108 10.32 6.54 -3.91
CA ARG A 108 10.56 7.80 -3.18
C ARG A 108 10.09 9.04 -3.93
N ASP A 109 10.03 8.96 -5.26
CA ASP A 109 9.57 10.02 -6.16
C ASP A 109 9.18 9.43 -7.52
N PRO A 110 8.53 10.19 -8.41
CA PRO A 110 8.11 9.68 -9.71
C PRO A 110 9.24 9.14 -10.60
N SER A 111 10.48 9.68 -10.48
CA SER A 111 11.64 9.21 -11.24
C SER A 111 12.21 7.88 -10.72
N HIS A 112 11.87 7.53 -9.50
CA HIS A 112 12.30 6.29 -8.83
C HIS A 112 11.08 5.44 -8.42
N ALA A 113 10.02 5.50 -9.21
CA ALA A 113 8.82 4.71 -8.99
C ALA A 113 8.95 3.29 -9.54
N ALA A 114 8.25 2.38 -8.91
CA ALA A 114 8.04 1.02 -9.39
C ALA A 114 6.57 0.63 -9.19
N VAL A 115 6.04 -0.17 -10.10
CA VAL A 115 4.72 -0.78 -9.98
C VAL A 115 4.83 -2.29 -10.04
N ALA A 116 4.03 -2.97 -9.26
CA ALA A 116 4.02 -4.42 -9.19
C ALA A 116 2.58 -4.96 -9.31
N ALA A 117 2.41 -6.05 -10.07
CA ALA A 117 1.17 -6.79 -10.14
C ALA A 117 1.42 -8.26 -9.82
N THR A 118 0.45 -8.91 -9.17
CA THR A 118 0.52 -10.35 -8.92
C THR A 118 0.18 -11.16 -10.17
N THR A 119 0.75 -12.36 -10.29
CA THR A 119 0.37 -13.32 -11.35
C THR A 119 -1.12 -13.62 -11.32
N GLY A 120 -1.71 -13.66 -10.12
CA GLY A 120 -3.14 -13.85 -9.93
C GLY A 120 -3.98 -12.69 -10.47
N LEU A 121 -3.51 -11.45 -10.42
CA LEU A 121 -4.17 -10.32 -11.04
C LEU A 121 -4.10 -10.42 -12.56
N LEU A 122 -2.92 -10.64 -13.11
CA LEU A 122 -2.71 -10.75 -14.57
C LEU A 122 -3.48 -11.92 -15.20
N ALA A 123 -3.72 -12.99 -14.44
CA ALA A 123 -4.47 -14.17 -14.92
C ALA A 123 -6.01 -13.97 -14.87
N ARG A 124 -6.53 -13.15 -13.95
CA ARG A 124 -7.98 -13.00 -13.73
C ARG A 124 -8.60 -11.78 -14.38
N LEU A 125 -7.79 -10.77 -14.67
CA LEU A 125 -8.26 -9.54 -15.29
C LEU A 125 -7.97 -9.56 -16.80
N ASN A 126 -8.86 -8.96 -17.58
CA ASN A 126 -8.57 -8.67 -18.95
C ASN A 126 -7.62 -7.47 -19.07
N ARG A 127 -7.09 -7.23 -20.27
CA ARG A 127 -6.10 -6.18 -20.53
C ARG A 127 -6.55 -4.79 -20.11
N GLU A 128 -7.81 -4.42 -20.42
CA GLU A 128 -8.37 -3.11 -20.07
C GLU A 128 -8.47 -2.94 -18.55
N GLU A 129 -8.87 -3.98 -17.84
CA GLU A 129 -8.96 -4.00 -16.39
C GLU A 129 -7.57 -3.87 -15.74
N VAL A 130 -6.55 -4.59 -16.26
CA VAL A 130 -5.16 -4.45 -15.81
C VAL A 130 -4.69 -3.02 -16.03
N GLN A 131 -4.95 -2.44 -17.19
CA GLN A 131 -4.61 -1.04 -17.48
C GLN A 131 -5.32 -0.07 -16.53
N GLY A 132 -6.60 -0.30 -16.20
CA GLY A 132 -7.35 0.47 -15.22
C GLY A 132 -6.70 0.46 -13.84
N VAL A 133 -6.30 -0.73 -13.36
CA VAL A 133 -5.55 -0.89 -12.09
C VAL A 133 -4.21 -0.16 -12.15
N MET A 134 -3.44 -0.35 -13.22
CA MET A 134 -2.13 0.31 -13.36
C MET A 134 -2.25 1.84 -13.46
N ALA A 135 -3.30 2.34 -14.08
CA ALA A 135 -3.57 3.78 -14.13
C ALA A 135 -3.87 4.35 -12.72
N HIS A 136 -4.58 3.60 -11.87
CA HIS A 136 -4.77 3.94 -10.47
C HIS A 136 -3.44 3.96 -9.70
N GLU A 137 -2.58 2.95 -9.87
CA GLU A 137 -1.25 2.92 -9.25
C GLU A 137 -0.37 4.09 -9.71
N LEU A 138 -0.42 4.42 -11.00
CA LEU A 138 0.29 5.58 -11.54
C LEU A 138 -0.28 6.91 -11.04
N ALA A 139 -1.57 6.98 -10.68
CA ALA A 139 -2.14 8.15 -10.03
C ALA A 139 -1.51 8.40 -8.65
N HIS A 140 -1.26 7.34 -7.85
CA HIS A 140 -0.50 7.46 -6.60
C HIS A 140 0.93 7.98 -6.82
N VAL A 141 1.62 7.52 -7.87
CA VAL A 141 2.94 8.04 -8.25
C VAL A 141 2.85 9.53 -8.60
N LYS A 142 1.87 9.92 -9.42
CA LYS A 142 1.64 11.31 -9.85
C LYS A 142 1.33 12.24 -8.67
N ASN A 143 0.51 11.78 -7.74
CA ASN A 143 0.11 12.51 -6.54
C ASN A 143 1.19 12.50 -5.44
N ARG A 144 2.30 11.77 -5.65
CA ARG A 144 3.40 11.58 -4.68
C ARG A 144 2.95 10.92 -3.37
N ASP A 145 1.97 10.03 -3.45
CA ASP A 145 1.50 9.25 -2.30
C ASP A 145 2.46 8.11 -1.95
N THR A 146 3.16 7.56 -2.95
CA THR A 146 4.01 6.38 -2.84
C THR A 146 5.10 6.52 -1.79
N LEU A 147 5.75 7.68 -1.68
CA LEU A 147 6.78 7.91 -0.67
C LEU A 147 6.23 7.71 0.75
N THR A 148 5.11 8.38 1.07
CA THR A 148 4.49 8.28 2.40
C THR A 148 4.09 6.84 2.70
N MET A 149 3.45 6.16 1.75
CA MET A 149 3.02 4.77 1.90
C MET A 149 4.21 3.83 2.11
N THR A 150 5.25 3.97 1.30
CA THR A 150 6.44 3.10 1.33
C THR A 150 7.27 3.30 2.61
N VAL A 151 7.50 4.55 3.02
CA VAL A 151 8.22 4.86 4.27
C VAL A 151 7.43 4.33 5.46
N THR A 152 6.12 4.52 5.48
CA THR A 152 5.26 3.98 6.54
C THR A 152 5.31 2.46 6.61
N ALA A 153 5.23 1.75 5.48
CA ALA A 153 5.34 0.30 5.43
C ALA A 153 6.69 -0.19 5.98
N THR A 154 7.76 0.48 5.58
CA THR A 154 9.13 0.15 6.04
C THR A 154 9.29 0.35 7.55
N LEU A 155 8.86 1.48 8.08
CA LEU A 155 8.96 1.78 9.51
C LEU A 155 8.08 0.86 10.35
N ALA A 156 6.83 0.65 9.94
CA ALA A 156 5.91 -0.25 10.63
C ALA A 156 6.40 -1.71 10.57
N GLY A 157 6.99 -2.13 9.45
CA GLY A 157 7.65 -3.43 9.31
C GLY A 157 8.84 -3.59 10.25
N ALA A 158 9.71 -2.58 10.35
CA ALA A 158 10.84 -2.58 11.26
C ALA A 158 10.39 -2.65 12.73
N ILE A 159 9.35 -1.90 13.12
CA ILE A 159 8.77 -1.96 14.46
C ILE A 159 8.20 -3.36 14.75
N SER A 160 7.46 -3.94 13.80
CA SER A 160 6.92 -5.30 13.95
C SER A 160 8.02 -6.35 14.07
N MET A 161 9.12 -6.21 13.34
CA MET A 161 10.27 -7.10 13.43
C MET A 161 10.96 -6.99 14.79
N LEU A 162 11.16 -5.78 15.32
CA LEU A 162 11.72 -5.55 16.66
C LEU A 162 10.83 -6.13 17.75
N ALA A 163 9.51 -5.99 17.63
CA ALA A 163 8.55 -6.55 18.56
C ALA A 163 8.61 -8.09 18.56
N ASN A 164 8.66 -8.72 17.39
CA ASN A 164 8.82 -10.18 17.27
C ASN A 164 10.16 -10.66 17.83
N PHE A 165 11.25 -9.93 17.57
CA PHE A 165 12.57 -10.26 18.12
C PHE A 165 12.54 -10.22 19.67
N ALA A 166 11.93 -9.20 20.26
CA ALA A 166 11.79 -9.08 21.70
C ALA A 166 11.00 -10.25 22.33
N LEU A 167 9.99 -10.78 21.64
CA LEU A 167 9.25 -11.96 22.07
C LEU A 167 10.09 -13.25 22.01
N PHE A 168 10.88 -13.42 20.94
CA PHE A 168 11.71 -14.64 20.75
C PHE A 168 12.86 -14.73 21.74
N PHE A 169 13.52 -13.61 22.02
CA PHE A 169 14.70 -13.56 22.89
C PHE A 169 14.35 -13.22 24.36
N GLY A 170 13.11 -12.85 24.63
CA GLY A 170 12.66 -12.36 25.92
C GLY A 170 12.49 -13.43 26.99
N GLY A 171 12.58 -14.73 26.75
CA GLY A 171 12.54 -15.82 27.72
C GLY A 171 11.72 -15.57 29.01
N ASN A 172 11.64 -16.55 29.96
CA ASN A 172 10.90 -16.41 31.23
C ASN A 172 11.54 -15.46 32.28
N ASN A 173 12.52 -14.63 31.86
CA ASN A 173 13.29 -13.75 32.75
C ASN A 173 12.88 -12.27 32.57
N ARG A 174 13.55 -11.35 33.29
CA ARG A 174 13.39 -9.88 33.17
C ARG A 174 13.38 -9.36 31.72
N ALA A 175 14.11 -10.03 30.81
CA ALA A 175 14.10 -9.72 29.37
C ALA A 175 12.75 -10.01 28.71
N GLY A 176 11.98 -11.01 29.14
CA GLY A 176 10.62 -11.30 28.68
C GLY A 176 9.62 -10.21 29.07
N LEU A 177 9.76 -9.66 30.27
CA LEU A 177 8.94 -8.54 30.72
C LEU A 177 9.21 -7.27 29.88
N LEU A 178 10.49 -6.97 29.62
CA LEU A 178 10.89 -5.83 28.77
C LEU A 178 10.40 -6.01 27.33
N GLY A 179 10.47 -7.23 26.79
CA GLY A 179 9.96 -7.56 25.46
C GLY A 179 8.45 -7.36 25.35
N SER A 180 7.70 -7.80 26.38
CA SER A 180 6.24 -7.62 26.44
C SER A 180 5.84 -6.15 26.57
N LEU A 181 6.57 -5.37 27.37
CA LEU A 181 6.38 -3.92 27.48
C LEU A 181 6.71 -3.20 26.16
N ALA A 182 7.78 -3.60 25.49
CA ALA A 182 8.14 -3.06 24.17
C ALA A 182 7.03 -3.37 23.15
N LEU A 183 6.51 -4.58 23.10
CA LEU A 183 5.41 -4.95 22.22
C LEU A 183 4.14 -4.13 22.52
N MET A 184 3.81 -3.94 23.79
CA MET A 184 2.63 -3.17 24.23
C MET A 184 2.70 -1.70 23.77
N ILE A 185 3.90 -1.13 23.68
CA ILE A 185 4.12 0.26 23.25
C ILE A 185 4.26 0.34 21.73
N PHE A 186 5.09 -0.51 21.13
CA PHE A 186 5.46 -0.39 19.72
C PHE A 186 4.40 -0.92 18.74
N ALA A 187 3.61 -1.94 19.11
CA ALA A 187 2.58 -2.44 18.21
C ALA A 187 1.45 -1.42 17.94
N PRO A 188 0.88 -0.72 18.96
CA PRO A 188 -0.06 0.38 18.72
C PRO A 188 0.55 1.53 17.91
N MET A 189 1.84 1.83 18.10
CA MET A 189 2.52 2.88 17.34
C MET A 189 2.68 2.50 15.87
N ALA A 190 3.08 1.26 15.57
CA ALA A 190 3.12 0.77 14.20
C ALA A 190 1.75 0.87 13.53
N ALA A 191 0.69 0.49 14.26
CA ALA A 191 -0.68 0.60 13.78
C ALA A 191 -1.10 2.07 13.50
N MET A 192 -0.78 3.00 14.41
CA MET A 192 -1.04 4.43 14.19
C MET A 192 -0.27 4.99 13.00
N LEU A 193 0.99 4.59 12.80
CA LEU A 193 1.78 4.98 11.62
C LEU A 193 1.09 4.52 10.33
N VAL A 194 0.70 3.26 10.25
CA VAL A 194 -0.03 2.72 9.09
C VAL A 194 -1.33 3.50 8.88
N GLN A 195 -2.14 3.69 9.91
CA GLN A 195 -3.40 4.44 9.79
C GLN A 195 -3.19 5.88 9.33
N SER A 196 -2.12 6.55 9.77
CA SER A 196 -1.82 7.92 9.35
C SER A 196 -1.43 8.03 7.87
N ALA A 197 -0.85 6.98 7.31
CA ALA A 197 -0.48 6.92 5.90
C ALA A 197 -1.69 6.74 4.99
N ILE A 198 -2.81 6.25 5.53
CA ILE A 198 -3.99 5.94 4.74
C ILE A 198 -4.97 7.11 4.79
N SER A 199 -5.51 7.45 3.62
CA SER A 199 -6.53 8.46 3.51
C SER A 199 -7.53 8.03 2.44
N ARG A 200 -8.79 7.85 2.86
CA ARG A 200 -9.90 7.55 1.92
C ARG A 200 -9.99 8.58 0.80
N ALA A 201 -9.69 9.84 1.10
CA ALA A 201 -9.70 10.92 0.10
C ALA A 201 -8.64 10.69 -0.99
N ARG A 202 -7.45 10.12 -0.64
CA ARG A 202 -6.40 9.80 -1.62
C ARG A 202 -6.81 8.66 -2.53
N GLU A 203 -7.48 7.64 -2.01
CA GLU A 203 -8.00 6.54 -2.83
C GLU A 203 -9.01 7.03 -3.86
N TYR A 204 -9.97 7.86 -3.44
CA TYR A 204 -10.92 8.45 -4.37
C TYR A 204 -10.26 9.38 -5.40
N GLU A 205 -9.24 10.11 -5.00
CA GLU A 205 -8.46 10.96 -5.92
C GLU A 205 -7.63 10.10 -6.88
N ALA A 206 -7.03 9.00 -6.42
CA ALA A 206 -6.31 8.06 -7.28
C ALA A 206 -7.27 7.35 -8.26
N ASP A 207 -8.48 7.00 -7.82
CA ASP A 207 -9.53 6.47 -8.71
C ASP A 207 -9.89 7.48 -9.81
N ARG A 208 -10.09 8.75 -9.44
CA ARG A 208 -10.42 9.82 -10.39
C ARG A 208 -9.31 10.06 -11.41
N VAL A 209 -8.10 10.28 -10.91
CA VAL A 209 -6.91 10.54 -11.77
C VAL A 209 -6.57 9.30 -12.60
N GLY A 210 -6.67 8.10 -12.03
CA GLY A 210 -6.46 6.85 -12.74
C GLY A 210 -7.47 6.66 -13.88
N ALA A 211 -8.75 6.97 -13.63
CA ALA A 211 -9.78 6.94 -14.66
C ALA A 211 -9.51 7.96 -15.79
N GLU A 212 -8.98 9.14 -15.47
CA GLU A 212 -8.56 10.14 -16.48
C GLU A 212 -7.35 9.66 -17.30
N ILE A 213 -6.33 9.06 -16.66
CA ILE A 213 -5.15 8.50 -17.33
C ILE A 213 -5.56 7.38 -18.29
N HIS A 214 -6.40 6.46 -17.84
CA HIS A 214 -6.88 5.35 -18.66
C HIS A 214 -7.85 5.81 -19.76
N GLY A 215 -8.79 6.69 -19.42
CA GLY A 215 -9.87 7.17 -20.29
C GLY A 215 -11.17 6.37 -20.18
N ASN A 216 -11.20 5.31 -19.35
CA ASN A 216 -12.38 4.48 -19.13
C ASN A 216 -12.54 4.11 -17.64
N PRO A 217 -13.37 4.82 -16.87
CA PRO A 217 -13.61 4.53 -15.45
C PRO A 217 -14.14 3.11 -15.19
N MET A 218 -14.89 2.55 -16.15
CA MET A 218 -15.50 1.23 -16.00
C MET A 218 -14.49 0.10 -15.98
N ALA A 219 -13.31 0.28 -16.60
CA ALA A 219 -12.22 -0.70 -16.57
C ALA A 219 -11.75 -0.92 -15.13
N LEU A 220 -11.49 0.16 -14.37
CA LEU A 220 -11.13 0.08 -12.96
C LEU A 220 -12.29 -0.43 -12.09
N ALA A 221 -13.52 0.00 -12.34
CA ALA A 221 -14.69 -0.46 -11.58
C ALA A 221 -14.88 -1.97 -11.70
N SER A 222 -14.78 -2.51 -12.91
CA SER A 222 -14.87 -3.95 -13.18
C SER A 222 -13.69 -4.72 -12.55
N ALA A 223 -12.48 -4.17 -12.64
CA ALA A 223 -11.30 -4.75 -12.00
C ALA A 223 -11.49 -4.87 -10.48
N LEU A 224 -11.89 -3.79 -9.80
CA LEU A 224 -12.13 -3.78 -8.35
C LEU A 224 -13.15 -4.82 -7.92
N GLU A 225 -14.25 -4.98 -8.66
CA GLU A 225 -15.27 -5.99 -8.38
C GLU A 225 -14.71 -7.42 -8.46
N LYS A 226 -13.91 -7.72 -9.49
CA LYS A 226 -13.28 -9.03 -9.67
C LYS A 226 -12.22 -9.32 -8.62
N ILE A 227 -11.36 -8.32 -8.32
CA ILE A 227 -10.29 -8.45 -7.33
C ILE A 227 -10.89 -8.70 -5.94
N GLU A 228 -11.89 -7.93 -5.51
CA GLU A 228 -12.52 -8.10 -4.21
C GLU A 228 -13.15 -9.50 -4.05
N ARG A 229 -13.89 -9.95 -5.07
CA ARG A 229 -14.50 -11.28 -5.06
C ARG A 229 -13.47 -12.41 -4.94
N SER A 230 -12.32 -12.25 -5.57
CA SER A 230 -11.25 -13.24 -5.55
C SER A 230 -10.38 -13.13 -4.29
N ALA A 231 -10.04 -11.92 -3.83
CA ALA A 231 -9.21 -11.69 -2.65
C ALA A 231 -9.81 -12.30 -1.38
N ARG A 232 -11.13 -12.25 -1.23
CA ARG A 232 -11.84 -12.90 -0.10
C ARG A 232 -11.69 -14.43 -0.05
N ARG A 233 -11.27 -15.07 -1.15
CA ARG A 233 -11.17 -16.53 -1.29
C ARG A 233 -9.73 -17.04 -1.34
N THR A 234 -8.76 -16.13 -1.45
CA THR A 234 -7.36 -16.48 -1.66
C THR A 234 -6.50 -15.83 -0.57
N ILE A 235 -5.70 -16.62 0.12
CA ILE A 235 -4.76 -16.12 1.14
C ILE A 235 -3.52 -15.60 0.43
N ASN A 236 -2.96 -14.48 0.91
CA ASN A 236 -1.67 -13.95 0.50
C ASN A 236 -0.63 -14.16 1.61
N PRO A 237 0.18 -15.24 1.55
CA PRO A 237 1.14 -15.54 2.61
C PRO A 237 2.22 -14.48 2.80
N ALA A 238 2.58 -13.74 1.75
CA ALA A 238 3.57 -12.66 1.84
C ALA A 238 3.00 -11.45 2.59
N ALA A 239 1.74 -11.08 2.33
CA ALA A 239 1.05 -10.01 3.05
C ALA A 239 0.78 -10.40 4.50
N GLU A 240 0.38 -11.64 4.78
CA GLU A 240 0.16 -12.12 6.15
C GLU A 240 1.45 -12.11 7.00
N ARG A 241 2.61 -12.36 6.37
CA ARG A 241 3.91 -12.20 7.04
C ARG A 241 4.32 -10.75 7.22
N ASN A 242 3.82 -9.84 6.38
CA ASN A 242 4.19 -8.43 6.35
C ASN A 242 2.95 -7.52 6.39
N PRO A 243 2.10 -7.59 7.43
CA PRO A 243 0.81 -6.88 7.48
C PRO A 243 0.98 -5.35 7.41
N ALA A 244 2.15 -4.84 7.78
CA ALA A 244 2.48 -3.42 7.66
C ALA A 244 2.43 -2.89 6.21
N THR A 245 2.56 -3.77 5.20
CA THR A 245 2.49 -3.41 3.78
C THR A 245 1.09 -3.48 3.20
N ALA A 246 0.11 -4.01 3.95
CA ALA A 246 -1.23 -4.26 3.45
C ALA A 246 -1.93 -3.02 2.87
N HIS A 247 -1.64 -1.84 3.43
CA HIS A 247 -2.21 -0.58 2.99
C HIS A 247 -1.68 -0.07 1.63
N MET A 248 -0.64 -0.69 1.10
CA MET A 248 -0.08 -0.35 -0.21
C MET A 248 -0.82 -1.02 -1.36
N PHE A 249 -1.52 -2.11 -1.10
CA PHE A 249 -2.24 -2.87 -2.11
C PHE A 249 -3.55 -2.19 -2.51
N ILE A 250 -4.01 -2.40 -3.75
CA ILE A 250 -5.25 -1.80 -4.25
C ILE A 250 -6.50 -2.25 -3.49
N ILE A 251 -6.47 -3.47 -2.93
CA ILE A 251 -7.46 -4.01 -1.99
C ILE A 251 -6.72 -4.67 -0.83
N ASN A 252 -7.28 -4.59 0.39
CA ASN A 252 -6.68 -5.21 1.57
C ASN A 252 -6.41 -6.70 1.33
N PRO A 253 -5.14 -7.15 1.35
CA PRO A 253 -4.78 -8.54 1.08
C PRO A 253 -5.00 -9.48 2.28
N LEU A 254 -5.29 -8.95 3.48
CA LEU A 254 -5.39 -9.72 4.72
C LEU A 254 -6.79 -10.34 4.85
N ASN A 255 -6.84 -11.65 5.09
CA ASN A 255 -8.08 -12.42 5.17
C ASN A 255 -8.60 -12.64 6.62
N GLY A 256 -8.17 -11.83 7.57
CA GLY A 256 -8.79 -11.74 8.88
C GLY A 256 -8.47 -12.86 9.87
N GLN A 257 -7.42 -13.66 9.66
CA GLN A 257 -7.01 -14.68 10.65
C GLN A 257 -6.17 -14.11 11.80
N ARG A 258 -5.68 -12.87 11.70
CA ARG A 258 -4.92 -12.20 12.76
C ARG A 258 -5.25 -10.70 12.81
N MET A 259 -5.93 -10.26 13.89
CA MET A 259 -6.14 -8.84 14.29
C MET A 259 -6.69 -7.91 13.19
N ASP A 260 -7.88 -8.11 12.79
CA ASP A 260 -8.50 -7.86 11.49
C ASP A 260 -8.95 -6.44 11.22
N ASN A 261 -9.06 -5.57 12.24
CA ASN A 261 -9.59 -4.22 12.07
C ASN A 261 -8.57 -3.09 12.24
N LEU A 262 -7.40 -3.38 12.82
CA LEU A 262 -6.37 -2.34 13.03
C LEU A 262 -5.68 -1.88 11.73
N PHE A 263 -5.67 -2.74 10.70
CA PHE A 263 -5.03 -2.46 9.42
C PHE A 263 -6.03 -2.37 8.24
N SER A 264 -7.33 -2.47 8.51
CA SER A 264 -8.38 -2.32 7.49
C SER A 264 -8.63 -0.85 7.18
N THR A 265 -8.09 -0.37 6.08
CA THR A 265 -7.86 1.05 5.87
C THR A 265 -8.29 1.55 4.49
N HIS A 266 -8.66 0.64 3.58
CA HIS A 266 -9.22 1.03 2.29
C HIS A 266 -10.68 1.44 2.43
N PRO A 267 -11.14 2.43 1.62
CA PRO A 267 -12.55 2.71 1.47
C PRO A 267 -13.28 1.46 1.00
N ASP A 268 -14.55 1.36 1.36
CA ASP A 268 -15.42 0.31 0.84
C ASP A 268 -15.37 0.29 -0.70
N THR A 269 -15.03 -0.87 -1.26
CA THR A 269 -14.89 -1.08 -2.69
C THR A 269 -16.20 -0.75 -3.44
N ALA A 270 -17.35 -1.03 -2.83
CA ALA A 270 -18.65 -0.68 -3.42
C ALA A 270 -18.81 0.84 -3.62
N ASN A 271 -18.33 1.65 -2.67
CA ASN A 271 -18.33 3.11 -2.79
C ASN A 271 -17.39 3.60 -3.89
N ARG A 272 -16.22 2.99 -4.03
CA ARG A 272 -15.27 3.29 -5.13
C ARG A 272 -15.91 2.98 -6.48
N ILE A 273 -16.47 1.78 -6.64
CA ILE A 273 -17.17 1.35 -7.87
C ILE A 273 -18.32 2.29 -8.20
N HIS A 274 -19.12 2.68 -7.20
CA HIS A 274 -20.22 3.60 -7.41
C HIS A 274 -19.75 4.96 -7.99
N LYS A 275 -18.70 5.54 -7.41
CA LYS A 275 -18.13 6.81 -7.92
C LYS A 275 -17.57 6.69 -9.33
N LEU A 276 -16.86 5.59 -9.64
CA LEU A 276 -16.34 5.32 -10.98
C LEU A 276 -17.47 5.20 -12.02
N ARG A 277 -18.57 4.54 -11.66
CA ARG A 277 -19.77 4.45 -12.51
C ARG A 277 -20.41 5.82 -12.76
N GLN A 278 -20.47 6.68 -11.75
CA GLN A 278 -20.94 8.06 -11.92
C GLN A 278 -20.06 8.86 -12.90
N MET A 279 -18.72 8.67 -12.84
CA MET A 279 -17.78 9.33 -13.77
C MET A 279 -17.98 8.88 -15.22
N SER A 280 -18.41 7.65 -15.46
CA SER A 280 -18.67 7.13 -16.81
C SER A 280 -20.00 7.61 -17.41
N GLY A 281 -20.81 8.36 -16.68
CA GLY A 281 -22.18 8.69 -17.09
C GLY A 281 -23.15 7.49 -17.09
N ALA A 282 -22.69 6.31 -16.67
CA ALA A 282 -23.54 5.14 -16.50
C ALA A 282 -24.43 5.36 -15.27
N ALA A 283 -25.75 5.42 -15.47
CA ALA A 283 -26.69 5.49 -14.37
C ALA A 283 -26.44 4.32 -13.40
N ALA A 284 -26.44 4.63 -12.09
CA ALA A 284 -26.40 3.59 -11.09
C ALA A 284 -27.52 2.57 -11.40
N PRO A 285 -27.28 1.25 -11.27
CA PRO A 285 -28.37 0.30 -11.33
C PRO A 285 -29.38 0.74 -10.26
N THR A 286 -30.56 1.12 -10.69
CA THR A 286 -31.67 1.39 -9.77
C THR A 286 -31.83 0.12 -8.94
N ALA A 287 -31.60 0.23 -7.65
CA ALA A 287 -31.92 -0.86 -6.72
C ALA A 287 -33.44 -1.07 -6.86
N SER A 288 -33.83 -2.03 -7.69
CA SER A 288 -35.18 -2.56 -7.72
C SER A 288 -35.38 -3.37 -6.44
N GLY A 289 -35.56 -2.67 -5.34
CA GLY A 289 -36.10 -3.26 -4.13
C GLY A 289 -37.53 -3.70 -4.38
N PRO A 290 -38.08 -4.69 -3.64
CA PRO A 290 -39.44 -5.16 -3.79
C PRO A 290 -40.51 -4.09 -3.52
N TRP A 291 -40.15 -2.85 -3.21
CA TRP A 291 -40.96 -1.70 -2.91
C TRP A 291 -40.89 -0.57 -3.97
N GLY A 292 -40.40 -0.86 -5.16
CA GLY A 292 -40.21 0.10 -6.27
C GLY A 292 -41.51 0.45 -7.02
N GLN A 293 -42.63 0.58 -6.35
CA GLN A 293 -43.81 1.24 -6.87
C GLN A 293 -44.09 2.51 -6.06
N ARG A 294 -44.22 3.63 -6.77
CA ARG A 294 -44.67 4.89 -6.17
C ARG A 294 -45.95 4.63 -5.39
N GLY A 295 -45.93 5.00 -4.12
CA GLY A 295 -47.15 4.94 -3.29
C GLY A 295 -48.26 5.80 -3.88
N PRO A 296 -49.54 5.56 -3.50
CA PRO A 296 -50.68 6.22 -4.06
C PRO A 296 -50.80 7.72 -3.74
N TRP A 297 -49.73 8.35 -3.24
CA TRP A 297 -49.75 9.76 -2.80
C TRP A 297 -48.68 10.63 -3.49
N GLY A 298 -48.34 10.38 -4.74
CA GLY A 298 -47.51 11.27 -5.59
C GLY A 298 -46.12 10.77 -5.88
#